data_bdaa0a0d84ae4de2a7773c90e62fdcb6
#
_entry.id   bdaa0a0d84ae4de2a7773c90e62fdcb6
#
_cell.length_a   1.000
_cell.length_b   1.000
_cell.length_c   1.000
_cell.angle_alpha   90.00
_cell.angle_beta   90.00
_cell.angle_gamma   90.00
#
_symmetry.space_group_name_H-M   'P 1'
#
loop_
_entity.id
_entity.type
_entity.pdbx_description
1 polymer ?
#
loop_
_entity_poly.entity_id
_entity_poly.type
_entity_poly.pdbx_seq_one_letter_code
_entity_poly.pdbx_strand_id
1 'polypeptide(L)'
;MNRDAYVQKMKDQLDQWNAEAAKWEAKAKEAQASMKVEYEKQLNTLHSRRDEAMYQLKLLQGASASAWEDMIKGSDQAVKAMHEAFNRARSHFEKNK
;
A
#
# COMPACT_ATOMS: atom_id res chain seq x y z
N MET A 1 -5.05 1.99 21.97
CA MET A 1 -5.51 2.64 20.73
C MET A 1 -6.94 2.22 20.42
N ASN A 2 -7.78 3.16 20.06
CA ASN A 2 -9.17 2.89 19.70
C ASN A 2 -9.20 2.09 18.39
N ARG A 3 -9.95 0.99 18.39
CA ARG A 3 -10.09 0.11 17.23
C ARG A 3 -10.61 0.85 15.99
N ASP A 4 -11.68 1.62 16.17
CA ASP A 4 -12.29 2.37 15.08
C ASP A 4 -11.34 3.42 14.50
N ALA A 5 -10.58 4.09 15.36
CA ALA A 5 -9.60 5.08 14.94
C ALA A 5 -8.47 4.43 14.12
N TYR A 6 -8.02 3.26 14.54
CA TYR A 6 -6.97 2.52 13.83
C TYR A 6 -7.46 2.09 12.44
N VAL A 7 -8.66 1.53 12.38
CA VAL A 7 -9.26 1.10 11.11
C VAL A 7 -9.43 2.27 10.17
N GLN A 8 -9.92 3.41 10.67
CA GLN A 8 -10.11 4.60 9.86
C GLN A 8 -8.79 5.14 9.33
N LYS A 9 -7.76 5.16 10.18
CA LYS A 9 -6.43 5.60 9.77
C LYS A 9 -5.88 4.72 8.65
N MET A 10 -6.08 3.41 8.77
CA MET A 10 -5.62 2.45 7.77
C MET A 10 -6.37 2.65 6.44
N LYS A 11 -7.68 2.87 6.49
CA LYS A 11 -8.48 3.18 5.30
C LYS A 11 -8.00 4.45 4.61
N ASP A 12 -7.73 5.49 5.38
CA ASP A 12 -7.25 6.76 4.85
C ASP A 12 -5.91 6.60 4.14
N GLN A 13 -5.00 5.82 4.74
CA GLN A 13 -3.71 5.52 4.13
C GLN A 13 -3.85 4.73 2.83
N LEU A 14 -4.75 3.75 2.82
CA LEU A 14 -5.01 2.95 1.62
C LEU A 14 -5.56 3.80 0.49
N ASP A 15 -6.49 4.71 0.80
CA ASP A 15 -7.04 5.64 -0.18
C ASP A 15 -5.95 6.53 -0.77
N GLN A 16 -5.08 7.04 0.08
CA GLN A 16 -3.96 7.88 -0.34
C GLN A 16 -3.00 7.11 -1.24
N TRP A 17 -2.67 5.89 -0.87
CA TRP A 17 -1.78 5.04 -1.67
C TRP A 17 -2.42 4.66 -3.00
N ASN A 18 -3.73 4.38 -3.02
CA ASN A 18 -4.44 4.10 -4.26
C ASN A 18 -4.38 5.30 -5.23
N ALA A 19 -4.52 6.50 -4.70
CA ALA A 19 -4.42 7.72 -5.51
C ALA A 19 -3.01 7.88 -6.10
N GLU A 20 -1.98 7.65 -5.29
CA GLU A 20 -0.60 7.73 -5.76
C GLU A 20 -0.30 6.65 -6.81
N ALA A 21 -0.77 5.43 -6.57
CA ALA A 21 -0.57 4.32 -7.51
C ALA A 21 -1.23 4.62 -8.85
N ALA A 22 -2.43 5.19 -8.85
CA ALA A 22 -3.11 5.57 -10.08
C ALA A 22 -2.31 6.61 -10.87
N LYS A 23 -1.72 7.56 -10.17
CA LYS A 23 -0.86 8.58 -10.76
C LYS A 23 0.35 7.96 -11.44
N TRP A 24 0.98 7.01 -10.77
CA TRP A 24 2.15 6.32 -11.33
C TRP A 24 1.78 5.36 -12.45
N GLU A 25 0.60 4.75 -12.40
CA GLU A 25 0.09 3.92 -13.50
C GLU A 25 -0.04 4.73 -14.79
N ALA A 26 -0.57 5.95 -14.69
CA ALA A 26 -0.68 6.86 -15.82
C ALA A 26 0.71 7.20 -16.36
N LYS A 27 1.64 7.44 -15.46
CA LYS A 27 3.03 7.77 -15.83
C LYS A 27 3.70 6.59 -16.55
N ALA A 28 3.44 5.37 -16.09
CA ALA A 28 3.98 4.16 -16.69
C ALA A 28 3.47 3.95 -18.11
N LYS A 29 2.22 4.30 -18.38
CA LYS A 29 1.65 4.18 -19.72
C LYS A 29 2.32 5.10 -20.73
N GLU A 30 2.81 6.24 -20.27
CA GLU A 30 3.48 7.23 -21.11
C GLU A 30 4.98 7.00 -21.20
N ALA A 31 5.52 6.08 -20.41
CA ALA A 31 6.95 5.83 -20.34
C ALA A 31 7.47 5.15 -21.61
N GLN A 32 8.73 5.40 -21.91
CA GLN A 32 9.41 4.71 -23.00
C GLN A 32 9.54 3.22 -22.67
N ALA A 33 9.62 2.39 -23.71
CA ALA A 33 9.66 0.94 -23.56
C ALA A 33 10.74 0.47 -22.59
N SER A 34 11.90 1.13 -22.59
CA SER A 34 13.03 0.75 -21.72
C SER A 34 12.72 0.95 -20.24
N MET A 35 11.89 1.93 -19.91
CA MET A 35 11.51 2.23 -18.53
C MET A 35 10.20 1.56 -18.10
N LYS A 36 9.39 1.18 -19.07
CA LYS A 36 8.06 0.64 -18.84
C LYS A 36 8.09 -0.65 -18.01
N VAL A 37 9.02 -1.53 -18.30
CA VAL A 37 9.20 -2.80 -17.58
C VAL A 37 9.48 -2.55 -16.11
N GLU A 38 10.38 -1.60 -15.82
CA GLU A 38 10.73 -1.27 -14.44
C GLU A 38 9.55 -0.64 -13.71
N TYR A 39 8.82 0.26 -14.36
CA TYR A 39 7.64 0.89 -13.78
C TYR A 39 6.54 -0.14 -13.47
N GLU A 40 6.30 -1.05 -14.41
CA GLU A 40 5.30 -2.11 -14.21
C GLU A 40 5.69 -3.03 -13.05
N LYS A 41 6.97 -3.33 -12.91
CA LYS A 41 7.50 -4.13 -11.81
C LYS A 41 7.22 -3.46 -10.47
N GLN A 42 7.48 -2.15 -10.38
CA GLN A 42 7.21 -1.39 -9.16
C GLN A 42 5.72 -1.36 -8.85
N LEU A 43 4.89 -1.16 -9.86
CA LEU A 43 3.43 -1.13 -9.68
C LEU A 43 2.89 -2.48 -9.22
N ASN A 44 3.41 -3.58 -9.75
CA ASN A 44 3.01 -4.92 -9.34
C ASN A 44 3.33 -5.14 -7.86
N THR A 45 4.49 -4.67 -7.40
CA THR A 45 4.87 -4.74 -5.99
C THR A 45 3.91 -3.93 -5.13
N LEU A 46 3.59 -2.71 -5.57
CA LEU A 46 2.66 -1.85 -4.85
C LEU A 46 1.27 -2.48 -4.73
N HIS A 47 0.77 -3.04 -5.83
CA HIS A 47 -0.54 -3.69 -5.83
C HIS A 47 -0.56 -4.89 -4.89
N SER A 48 0.49 -5.69 -4.89
CA SER A 48 0.62 -6.84 -4.01
C SER A 48 0.60 -6.42 -2.54
N ARG A 49 1.36 -5.39 -2.19
CA ARG A 49 1.42 -4.87 -0.82
C ARG A 49 0.10 -4.25 -0.40
N ARG A 50 -0.56 -3.54 -1.32
CA ARG A 50 -1.87 -2.96 -1.07
C ARG A 50 -2.91 -4.05 -0.79
N ASP A 51 -2.92 -5.09 -1.60
CA ASP A 51 -3.87 -6.19 -1.43
C ASP A 51 -3.67 -6.89 -0.08
N GLU A 52 -2.43 -7.07 0.32
CA GLU A 52 -2.10 -7.63 1.64
C GLU A 52 -2.60 -6.74 2.77
N ALA A 53 -2.41 -5.44 2.65
CA ALA A 53 -2.89 -4.48 3.65
C ALA A 53 -4.41 -4.46 3.71
N MET A 54 -5.08 -4.52 2.57
CA MET A 54 -6.54 -4.59 2.50
C MET A 54 -7.07 -5.87 3.14
N TYR A 55 -6.38 -6.98 2.92
CA TYR A 55 -6.75 -8.25 3.54
C TYR A 55 -6.64 -8.16 5.06
N GLN A 56 -5.54 -7.60 5.57
CA GLN A 56 -5.37 -7.41 7.01
C GLN A 56 -6.44 -6.50 7.59
N LEU A 57 -6.81 -5.44 6.88
CA LEU A 57 -7.88 -4.55 7.30
C LEU A 57 -9.20 -5.30 7.43
N LYS A 58 -9.50 -6.16 6.47
CA LYS A 58 -10.70 -6.97 6.47
C LYS A 58 -10.75 -7.90 7.67
N LEU A 59 -9.62 -8.54 7.98
CA LEU A 59 -9.49 -9.41 9.14
C LEU A 59 -9.72 -8.63 10.44
N LEU A 60 -9.15 -7.43 10.53
CA LEU A 60 -9.30 -6.58 11.71
C LEU A 60 -10.76 -6.18 11.95
N GLN A 61 -11.47 -5.86 10.88
CA GLN A 61 -12.87 -5.43 11.00
C GLN A 61 -13.76 -6.52 11.53
N GLY A 62 -13.43 -7.78 11.24
CA GLY A 62 -14.20 -8.92 11.71
C GLY A 62 -13.66 -9.57 12.99
N ALA A 63 -12.58 -9.06 13.55
CA ALA A 63 -11.91 -9.69 14.67
C ALA A 63 -12.63 -9.47 16.01
N SER A 64 -12.58 -10.48 16.87
CA SER A 64 -13.00 -10.35 18.27
C SER A 64 -11.97 -9.51 19.03
N ALA A 65 -12.32 -9.09 20.25
CA ALA A 65 -11.40 -8.28 21.06
C ALA A 65 -10.06 -8.98 21.31
N SER A 66 -10.08 -10.28 21.56
CA SER A 66 -8.86 -11.04 21.80
C SER A 66 -8.06 -11.25 20.53
N ALA A 67 -8.73 -11.52 19.40
CA ALA A 67 -8.08 -11.70 18.12
C ALA A 67 -7.46 -10.39 17.60
N TRP A 68 -8.08 -9.26 17.94
CA TRP A 68 -7.61 -7.94 17.54
C TRP A 68 -6.14 -7.71 17.94
N GLU A 69 -5.81 -8.04 19.20
CA GLU A 69 -4.46 -7.80 19.71
C GLU A 69 -3.41 -8.60 18.93
N ASP A 70 -3.74 -9.83 18.55
CA ASP A 70 -2.84 -10.66 17.77
C ASP A 70 -2.74 -10.19 16.32
N MET A 71 -3.86 -9.77 15.75
CA MET A 71 -3.91 -9.36 14.34
C MET A 71 -3.29 -8.01 14.07
N ILE A 72 -3.28 -7.12 15.07
CA ILE A 72 -2.77 -5.76 14.88
C ILE A 72 -1.29 -5.76 14.53
N LYS A 73 -0.53 -6.73 15.03
CA LYS A 73 0.88 -6.86 14.69
C LYS A 73 1.10 -7.16 13.22
N GLY A 74 0.28 -8.05 12.66
CA GLY A 74 0.32 -8.37 11.24
C GLY A 74 -0.07 -7.19 10.39
N SER A 75 -1.07 -6.43 10.83
CA SER A 75 -1.51 -5.22 10.13
C SER A 75 -0.44 -4.14 10.12
N ASP A 76 0.22 -3.93 11.27
CA ASP A 76 1.31 -2.96 11.35
C ASP A 76 2.46 -3.34 10.42
N GLN A 77 2.79 -4.62 10.33
CA GLN A 77 3.82 -5.10 9.41
C GLN A 77 3.42 -4.88 7.95
N ALA A 78 2.17 -5.14 7.62
CA ALA A 78 1.66 -4.96 6.26
C ALA A 78 1.69 -3.48 5.85
N VAL A 79 1.26 -2.60 6.76
CA VAL A 79 1.29 -1.15 6.53
C VAL A 79 2.73 -0.66 6.36
N LYS A 80 3.63 -1.15 7.21
CA LYS A 80 5.05 -0.78 7.14
C LYS A 80 5.68 -1.23 5.82
N ALA A 81 5.39 -2.47 5.41
CA ALA A 81 5.89 -3.01 4.14
C ALA A 81 5.37 -2.20 2.97
N MET A 82 4.10 -1.80 3.01
CA MET A 82 3.49 -0.97 1.99
C MET A 82 4.13 0.42 1.93
N HIS A 83 4.35 1.00 3.09
CA HIS A 83 5.00 2.30 3.19
C HIS A 83 6.41 2.28 2.57
N GLU A 84 7.18 1.24 2.87
CA GLU A 84 8.52 1.06 2.32
C GLU A 84 8.46 0.88 0.80
N ALA A 85 7.50 0.09 0.30
CA ALA A 85 7.34 -0.13 -1.13
C ALA A 85 6.98 1.16 -1.85
N PHE A 86 6.11 1.98 -1.26
CA PHE A 86 5.75 3.28 -1.84
C PHE A 86 6.91 4.26 -1.84
N ASN A 87 7.70 4.29 -0.78
CA ASN A 87 8.89 5.14 -0.74
C ASN A 87 9.91 4.73 -1.80
N ARG A 88 10.08 3.44 -1.99
CA ARG A 88 10.98 2.90 -3.02
C ARG A 88 10.47 3.23 -4.43
N ALA A 89 9.16 3.05 -4.66
CA ALA A 89 8.54 3.37 -5.93
C ALA A 89 8.63 4.87 -6.22
N ARG A 90 8.41 5.70 -5.21
CA ARG A 90 8.49 7.14 -5.36
C ARG A 90 9.87 7.56 -5.87
N SER A 91 10.93 6.95 -5.36
CA SER A 91 12.27 7.27 -5.83
C SER A 91 12.47 6.88 -7.29
N HIS A 92 11.81 5.82 -7.77
CA HIS A 92 11.89 5.44 -9.19
C HIS A 92 11.05 6.36 -10.08
N PHE A 93 9.85 6.73 -9.64
CA PHE A 93 8.95 7.53 -10.46
C PHE A 93 9.24 9.02 -10.43
N GLU A 94 9.82 9.53 -9.36
CA GLU A 94 10.04 10.96 -9.18
C GLU A 94 11.51 11.37 -9.28
N LYS A 95 12.39 10.42 -9.44
CA LYS A 95 13.84 10.64 -9.45
C LYS A 95 14.34 11.43 -10.67
N ASN A 96 13.64 11.34 -11.78
CA ASN A 96 14.07 11.93 -13.06
C ASN A 96 13.27 13.18 -13.40
N LYS A 97 13.42 14.18 -12.59
CA LYS A 97 12.78 15.48 -12.90
C LYS A 97 13.77 16.39 -13.61
#